data_fb6ec5908142cf3ce6abbd0195c9bc23
#
_entry.id   fb6ec5908142cf3ce6abbd0195c9bc23
#
_cell.length_a   1.000
_cell.length_b   1.000
_cell.length_c   1.000
_cell.angle_alpha   90.00
_cell.angle_beta   90.00
_cell.angle_gamma   90.00
#
_symmetry.space_group_name_H-M   'P 1'
#
loop_
_entity.id
_entity.type
_entity.pdbx_description
1 polymer ?
#
loop_
_entity_poly.entity_id
_entity_poly.type
_entity_poly.pdbx_seq_one_letter_code
_entity_poly.pdbx_strand_id
1 'polypeptide(L)'
;MNNRTDPILYIVIPCYNEQEVLPITAPMFLQKINDLTAAGKISPESRVLFVNDGSKDRTWEIICDLAACDPHYAGICQSRNRGHQNAVLAGLMEAKSRCDITISIDCDGQDDINAMDAMVDAYRDGCDVVYGVRSKRETDTFFKRFTAESFYKILNAMGAEVVFNHADYRLMSARVLEEFARFREVNLFLRGMVPLVGFKSTCVTYERHERIAGESHYPLSKMLALAFDGITSLSIKPIRFITGFGVFVALVSFIGVLWAVIEAALGLTVSGWASMTSIICFVSGVQLICLGVIGEYIGKIYLESKHRPRYIISDATPNFGEIKEDAQ
;
A
#
# COMPACT_ATOMS: atom_id res chain seq x y z
N MET A 1 21.60 22.88 7.14
CA MET A 1 22.04 21.53 7.55
C MET A 1 21.07 21.09 8.62
N ASN A 2 20.12 20.18 8.31
CA ASN A 2 19.24 19.63 9.36
C ASN A 2 20.11 18.83 10.32
N ASN A 3 20.08 19.21 11.58
CA ASN A 3 20.73 18.46 12.65
C ASN A 3 19.97 17.13 12.78
N ARG A 4 20.50 16.03 12.24
CA ARG A 4 19.87 14.69 12.30
C ARG A 4 20.19 13.97 13.63
N THR A 5 20.69 14.71 14.62
CA THR A 5 20.90 14.23 15.97
C THR A 5 19.59 14.38 16.75
N ASP A 6 19.22 13.34 17.45
CA ASP A 6 18.03 13.28 18.31
C ASP A 6 16.71 13.70 17.63
N PRO A 7 16.35 13.06 16.48
CA PRO A 7 15.11 13.37 15.79
C PRO A 7 13.88 12.99 16.63
N ILE A 8 12.82 13.77 16.53
CA ILE A 8 11.51 13.38 17.07
C ILE A 8 10.92 12.29 16.19
N LEU A 9 10.70 11.10 16.75
CA LEU A 9 10.11 9.95 16.08
C LEU A 9 8.63 9.79 16.43
N TYR A 10 7.77 9.64 15.43
CA TYR A 10 6.42 9.13 15.61
C TYR A 10 6.29 7.73 15.01
N ILE A 11 5.97 6.73 15.86
CA ILE A 11 5.63 5.38 15.40
C ILE A 11 4.14 5.39 15.07
N VAL A 12 3.80 5.26 13.78
CA VAL A 12 2.42 5.31 13.26
C VAL A 12 1.88 3.89 13.14
N ILE A 13 0.82 3.58 13.88
CA ILE A 13 0.25 2.24 14.00
C ILE A 13 -1.23 2.27 13.64
N PRO A 14 -1.63 1.76 12.45
CA PRO A 14 -3.02 1.61 12.08
C PRO A 14 -3.67 0.47 12.88
N CYS A 15 -4.88 0.74 13.41
CA CYS A 15 -5.64 -0.18 14.25
C CYS A 15 -7.08 -0.31 13.74
N TYR A 16 -7.55 -1.54 13.56
CA TYR A 16 -8.94 -1.83 13.23
C TYR A 16 -9.43 -3.11 13.90
N ASN A 17 -10.26 -2.98 14.94
CA ASN A 17 -10.75 -4.07 15.78
C ASN A 17 -9.58 -4.86 16.43
N GLU A 18 -8.70 -4.16 17.12
CA GLU A 18 -7.47 -4.69 17.72
C GLU A 18 -7.53 -4.67 19.27
N GLN A 19 -8.72 -4.75 19.86
CA GLN A 19 -8.92 -4.70 21.32
C GLN A 19 -8.14 -5.79 22.08
N GLU A 20 -7.86 -6.94 21.46
CA GLU A 20 -7.12 -8.06 22.07
C GLU A 20 -5.60 -7.91 21.92
N VAL A 21 -5.17 -7.23 20.87
CA VAL A 21 -3.76 -7.10 20.48
C VAL A 21 -3.10 -5.88 21.13
N LEU A 22 -3.79 -4.74 21.12
CA LEU A 22 -3.28 -3.46 21.62
C LEU A 22 -2.73 -3.51 23.05
N PRO A 23 -3.41 -4.15 24.04
CA PRO A 23 -2.88 -4.22 25.40
C PRO A 23 -1.54 -4.95 25.51
N ILE A 24 -1.23 -5.82 24.54
CA ILE A 24 0.00 -6.62 24.51
C ILE A 24 1.10 -5.85 23.76
N THR A 25 0.77 -5.24 22.62
CA THR A 25 1.76 -4.64 21.72
C THR A 25 2.11 -3.19 22.06
N ALA A 26 1.16 -2.40 22.61
CA ALA A 26 1.43 -1.02 22.98
C ALA A 26 2.62 -0.86 23.96
N PRO A 27 2.76 -1.65 25.02
CA PRO A 27 3.93 -1.59 25.90
C PRO A 27 5.25 -1.90 25.18
N MET A 28 5.24 -2.75 24.15
CA MET A 28 6.43 -3.06 23.37
C MET A 28 6.92 -1.86 22.56
N PHE A 29 5.99 -1.10 21.97
CA PHE A 29 6.31 0.12 21.22
C PHE A 29 6.83 1.23 22.14
N LEU A 30 6.24 1.39 23.33
CA LEU A 30 6.71 2.35 24.33
C LEU A 30 8.12 1.99 24.82
N GLN A 31 8.35 0.70 25.12
CA GLN A 31 9.67 0.24 25.51
C GLN A 31 10.71 0.54 24.43
N LYS A 32 10.36 0.37 23.14
CA LYS A 32 11.28 0.70 22.03
C LYS A 32 11.59 2.19 21.96
N ILE A 33 10.61 3.09 22.18
CA ILE A 33 10.87 4.53 22.28
C ILE A 33 11.84 4.82 23.42
N ASN A 34 11.61 4.23 24.60
CA ASN A 34 12.46 4.42 25.76
C ASN A 34 13.89 3.91 25.49
N ASP A 35 14.05 2.75 24.86
CA ASP A 35 15.37 2.19 24.53
C ASP A 35 16.13 3.08 23.53
N LEU A 36 15.46 3.55 22.48
CA LEU A 36 16.06 4.44 21.48
C LEU A 36 16.42 5.82 22.09
N THR A 37 15.60 6.33 22.99
CA THR A 37 15.85 7.58 23.72
C THR A 37 17.03 7.41 24.67
N ALA A 38 17.09 6.34 25.45
CA ALA A 38 18.19 6.03 26.35
C ALA A 38 19.52 5.84 25.59
N ALA A 39 19.45 5.31 24.36
CA ALA A 39 20.61 5.18 23.46
C ALA A 39 21.03 6.50 22.80
N GLY A 40 20.33 7.63 23.02
CA GLY A 40 20.58 8.91 22.38
C GLY A 40 20.37 8.87 20.86
N LYS A 41 19.45 8.06 20.39
CA LYS A 41 19.13 7.92 18.96
C LYS A 41 17.96 8.79 18.53
N ILE A 42 17.02 9.07 19.43
CA ILE A 42 15.82 9.88 19.20
C ILE A 42 15.55 10.82 20.37
N SER A 43 14.75 11.85 20.13
CA SER A 43 14.30 12.81 21.15
C SER A 43 13.36 12.15 22.17
N PRO A 44 13.39 12.57 23.46
CA PRO A 44 12.39 12.18 24.45
C PRO A 44 10.96 12.68 24.13
N GLU A 45 10.80 13.58 23.16
CA GLU A 45 9.48 14.02 22.67
C GLU A 45 8.83 13.05 21.68
N SER A 46 9.51 11.94 21.36
CA SER A 46 9.03 10.90 20.44
C SER A 46 7.77 10.21 20.97
N ARG A 47 6.88 9.75 20.07
CA ARG A 47 5.57 9.22 20.44
C ARG A 47 5.18 7.98 19.63
N VAL A 48 4.26 7.20 20.21
CA VAL A 48 3.49 6.16 19.52
C VAL A 48 2.15 6.76 19.14
N LEU A 49 1.85 6.85 17.84
CA LEU A 49 0.60 7.37 17.30
C LEU A 49 -0.26 6.21 16.79
N PHE A 50 -1.30 5.88 17.54
CA PHE A 50 -2.31 4.93 17.10
C PHE A 50 -3.34 5.61 16.20
N VAL A 51 -3.67 4.96 15.09
CA VAL A 51 -4.68 5.45 14.14
C VAL A 51 -5.85 4.46 14.10
N ASN A 52 -6.91 4.79 14.80
CA ASN A 52 -8.13 3.98 14.81
C ASN A 52 -8.90 4.16 13.49
N ASP A 53 -9.01 3.11 12.68
CA ASP A 53 -9.74 3.11 11.40
C ASP A 53 -11.24 2.83 11.59
N GLY A 54 -11.89 3.57 12.48
CA GLY A 54 -13.32 3.44 12.75
C GLY A 54 -13.70 2.05 13.27
N SER A 55 -12.97 1.53 14.23
CA SER A 55 -13.23 0.24 14.89
C SER A 55 -14.63 0.21 15.53
N LYS A 56 -15.20 -1.00 15.63
CA LYS A 56 -16.52 -1.23 16.24
C LYS A 56 -16.43 -1.85 17.63
N ASP A 57 -15.24 -2.26 18.02
CA ASP A 57 -14.91 -2.83 19.32
C ASP A 57 -14.33 -1.75 20.26
N ARG A 58 -13.71 -2.16 21.36
CA ARG A 58 -13.15 -1.25 22.35
C ARG A 58 -11.78 -0.67 22.00
N THR A 59 -11.32 -0.84 20.73
CA THR A 59 -9.99 -0.36 20.29
C THR A 59 -9.78 1.13 20.61
N TRP A 60 -10.75 1.99 20.31
CA TRP A 60 -10.61 3.44 20.56
C TRP A 60 -10.58 3.78 22.06
N GLU A 61 -11.39 3.12 22.87
CA GLU A 61 -11.38 3.29 24.34
C GLU A 61 -9.99 2.95 24.90
N ILE A 62 -9.42 1.82 24.48
CA ILE A 62 -8.08 1.38 24.90
C ILE A 62 -7.01 2.42 24.50
N ILE A 63 -7.08 2.98 23.29
CA ILE A 63 -6.15 4.03 22.85
C ILE A 63 -6.25 5.26 23.73
N CYS A 64 -7.47 5.68 24.10
CA CYS A 64 -7.69 6.81 25.00
C CYS A 64 -7.12 6.53 26.39
N ASP A 65 -7.34 5.34 26.93
CA ASP A 65 -6.81 4.92 28.23
C ASP A 65 -5.26 4.91 28.23
N LEU A 66 -4.63 4.38 27.18
CA LEU A 66 -3.18 4.41 27.03
C LEU A 66 -2.65 5.85 27.00
N ALA A 67 -3.27 6.72 26.22
CA ALA A 67 -2.89 8.12 26.12
C ALA A 67 -3.10 8.92 27.43
N ALA A 68 -4.04 8.51 28.26
CA ALA A 68 -4.22 9.09 29.59
C ALA A 68 -3.17 8.59 30.60
N CYS A 69 -2.63 7.38 30.42
CA CYS A 69 -1.64 6.79 31.30
C CYS A 69 -0.22 7.29 31.04
N ASP A 70 0.17 7.54 29.76
CA ASP A 70 1.52 7.92 29.40
C ASP A 70 1.51 8.94 28.24
N PRO A 71 2.24 10.08 28.36
CA PRO A 71 2.24 11.13 27.34
C PRO A 71 2.90 10.73 26.02
N HIS A 72 3.66 9.64 25.99
CA HIS A 72 4.23 9.12 24.73
C HIS A 72 3.21 8.43 23.86
N TYR A 73 2.04 8.04 24.40
CA TYR A 73 0.95 7.54 23.58
C TYR A 73 0.07 8.67 23.09
N ALA A 74 -0.29 8.59 21.82
CA ALA A 74 -1.24 9.49 21.19
C ALA A 74 -2.16 8.69 20.25
N GLY A 75 -3.34 9.21 19.97
CA GLY A 75 -4.29 8.54 19.09
C GLY A 75 -5.11 9.52 18.27
N ILE A 76 -5.46 9.11 17.07
CA ILE A 76 -6.45 9.74 16.20
C ILE A 76 -7.49 8.71 15.78
N CYS A 77 -8.75 9.14 15.64
CA CYS A 77 -9.86 8.28 15.24
C CYS A 77 -10.45 8.76 13.92
N GLN A 78 -10.55 7.87 12.93
CA GLN A 78 -11.28 8.15 11.70
C GLN A 78 -12.79 8.02 11.91
N SER A 79 -13.57 8.88 11.26
CA SER A 79 -15.04 8.89 11.35
C SER A 79 -15.70 7.58 10.89
N ARG A 80 -15.01 6.77 10.11
CA ARG A 80 -15.41 5.42 9.65
C ARG A 80 -14.22 4.65 9.13
N ASN A 81 -14.37 3.34 8.98
CA ASN A 81 -13.36 2.51 8.30
C ASN A 81 -13.14 2.98 6.85
N ARG A 82 -11.90 3.27 6.52
CA ARG A 82 -11.41 3.69 5.19
C ARG A 82 -10.38 2.73 4.62
N GLY A 83 -10.04 1.70 5.38
CA GLY A 83 -9.05 0.69 5.05
C GLY A 83 -7.63 1.05 5.47
N HIS A 84 -6.83 0.01 5.64
CA HIS A 84 -5.48 0.06 6.20
C HIS A 84 -4.59 1.18 5.60
N GLN A 85 -4.54 1.31 4.26
CA GLN A 85 -3.68 2.30 3.61
C GLN A 85 -4.10 3.75 3.93
N ASN A 86 -5.41 4.02 4.02
CA ASN A 86 -5.90 5.34 4.41
C ASN A 86 -5.62 5.62 5.90
N ALA A 87 -5.66 4.60 6.76
CA ALA A 87 -5.29 4.76 8.16
C ALA A 87 -3.80 5.09 8.32
N VAL A 88 -2.91 4.35 7.63
CA VAL A 88 -1.49 4.68 7.59
C VAL A 88 -1.27 6.10 7.07
N LEU A 89 -1.89 6.46 5.94
CA LEU A 89 -1.77 7.80 5.37
C LEU A 89 -2.22 8.88 6.35
N ALA A 90 -3.37 8.70 7.02
CA ALA A 90 -3.87 9.65 8.01
C ALA A 90 -2.84 9.89 9.11
N GLY A 91 -2.29 8.82 9.71
CA GLY A 91 -1.26 8.93 10.74
C GLY A 91 0.00 9.66 10.26
N LEU A 92 0.46 9.36 9.04
CA LEU A 92 1.63 10.01 8.45
C LEU A 92 1.40 11.51 8.19
N MET A 93 0.23 11.87 7.66
CA MET A 93 -0.09 13.27 7.36
C MET A 93 -0.30 14.10 8.63
N GLU A 94 -0.96 13.53 9.65
CA GLU A 94 -1.15 14.20 10.93
C GLU A 94 0.16 14.33 11.73
N ALA A 95 1.11 13.39 11.57
CA ALA A 95 2.42 13.43 12.20
C ALA A 95 3.42 14.38 11.52
N LYS A 96 3.29 14.65 10.21
CA LYS A 96 4.32 15.34 9.37
C LYS A 96 4.84 16.67 9.93
N SER A 97 3.96 17.44 10.61
CA SER A 97 4.32 18.77 11.19
C SER A 97 4.72 18.71 12.67
N ARG A 98 4.78 17.50 13.24
CA ARG A 98 5.00 17.26 14.70
C ARG A 98 6.24 16.44 14.98
N CYS A 99 6.88 15.87 13.96
CA CYS A 99 8.05 15.02 14.11
C CYS A 99 9.04 15.23 12.96
N ASP A 100 10.27 14.77 13.15
CA ASP A 100 11.31 14.77 12.12
C ASP A 100 11.26 13.51 11.26
N ILE A 101 10.83 12.39 11.86
CA ILE A 101 10.72 11.08 11.22
C ILE A 101 9.49 10.35 11.70
N THR A 102 8.91 9.55 10.81
CA THR A 102 7.88 8.58 11.14
C THR A 102 8.36 7.18 10.84
N ILE A 103 7.90 6.20 11.62
CA ILE A 103 7.99 4.78 11.28
C ILE A 103 6.58 4.22 11.29
N SER A 104 6.09 3.75 10.14
CA SER A 104 4.84 3.00 10.06
C SER A 104 5.08 1.51 10.32
N ILE A 105 4.25 0.88 11.14
CA ILE A 105 4.31 -0.54 11.47
C ILE A 105 2.92 -1.07 11.80
N ASP A 106 2.67 -2.35 11.53
CA ASP A 106 1.39 -3.00 11.86
C ASP A 106 1.27 -3.26 13.37
N CYS A 107 0.03 -3.23 13.89
CA CYS A 107 -0.29 -3.42 15.31
C CYS A 107 -0.06 -4.87 15.78
N ASP A 108 -0.04 -5.87 14.88
CA ASP A 108 -0.14 -7.30 15.16
C ASP A 108 1.12 -7.96 15.74
N GLY A 109 2.20 -7.19 15.92
CA GLY A 109 3.47 -7.65 16.48
C GLY A 109 4.23 -8.66 15.62
N GLN A 110 3.87 -8.81 14.34
CA GLN A 110 4.59 -9.72 13.44
C GLN A 110 5.92 -9.18 12.94
N ASP A 111 6.02 -7.88 12.72
CA ASP A 111 7.22 -7.25 12.23
C ASP A 111 8.18 -6.95 13.40
N ASP A 112 9.46 -7.30 13.23
CA ASP A 112 10.47 -7.15 14.31
C ASP A 112 10.69 -5.67 14.66
N ILE A 113 10.26 -5.30 15.85
CA ILE A 113 10.37 -3.94 16.37
C ILE A 113 11.82 -3.47 16.51
N ASN A 114 12.77 -4.39 16.65
CA ASN A 114 14.19 -4.08 16.81
C ASN A 114 14.83 -3.57 15.51
N ALA A 115 14.23 -3.81 14.36
CA ALA A 115 14.69 -3.23 13.11
C ALA A 115 14.62 -1.68 13.10
N MET A 116 13.83 -1.06 14.00
CA MET A 116 13.77 0.39 14.15
C MET A 116 15.13 1.01 14.49
N ASP A 117 16.00 0.30 15.26
CA ASP A 117 17.34 0.77 15.57
C ASP A 117 18.16 1.06 14.31
N ALA A 118 18.20 0.09 13.40
CA ALA A 118 18.90 0.20 12.13
C ALA A 118 18.23 1.21 11.19
N MET A 119 16.90 1.36 11.25
CA MET A 119 16.19 2.36 10.46
C MET A 119 16.54 3.78 10.90
N VAL A 120 16.58 4.05 12.21
CA VAL A 120 16.96 5.36 12.75
C VAL A 120 18.44 5.64 12.45
N ASP A 121 19.33 4.66 12.57
CA ASP A 121 20.73 4.81 12.21
C ASP A 121 20.89 5.16 10.73
N ALA A 122 20.19 4.49 9.83
CA ALA A 122 20.21 4.80 8.40
C ALA A 122 19.70 6.22 8.08
N TYR A 123 18.70 6.72 8.82
CA TYR A 123 18.27 8.12 8.72
C TYR A 123 19.38 9.07 9.16
N ARG A 124 20.03 8.81 10.28
CA ARG A 124 21.17 9.63 10.77
C ARG A 124 22.32 9.64 9.77
N ASP A 125 22.53 8.54 9.02
CA ASP A 125 23.50 8.41 7.92
C ASP A 125 23.05 9.10 6.62
N GLY A 126 21.91 9.77 6.64
CA GLY A 126 21.46 10.62 5.56
C GLY A 126 20.47 10.00 4.60
N CYS A 127 19.84 8.86 4.91
CA CYS A 127 18.70 8.35 4.17
C CYS A 127 17.41 9.04 4.61
N ASP A 128 16.52 9.34 3.67
CA ASP A 128 15.22 9.97 3.94
C ASP A 128 14.08 8.95 3.97
N VAL A 129 14.28 7.80 3.33
CA VAL A 129 13.34 6.66 3.34
C VAL A 129 14.11 5.40 3.69
N VAL A 130 13.60 4.60 4.64
CA VAL A 130 14.15 3.29 4.96
C VAL A 130 13.05 2.24 4.89
N TYR A 131 13.18 1.28 3.97
CA TYR A 131 12.21 0.21 3.80
C TYR A 131 12.57 -0.99 4.69
N GLY A 132 11.61 -1.46 5.47
CA GLY A 132 11.67 -2.76 6.11
C GLY A 132 11.42 -3.87 5.10
N VAL A 133 12.39 -4.75 4.90
CA VAL A 133 12.31 -5.87 3.97
C VAL A 133 12.34 -7.17 4.76
N ARG A 134 11.33 -8.01 4.54
CA ARG A 134 11.26 -9.31 5.22
C ARG A 134 12.36 -10.22 4.72
N SER A 135 13.17 -10.77 5.64
CA SER A 135 14.14 -11.79 5.32
C SER A 135 13.43 -13.02 4.74
N LYS A 136 14.10 -13.73 3.82
CA LYS A 136 13.52 -14.92 3.16
C LYS A 136 13.28 -16.01 4.23
N ARG A 137 12.05 -16.52 4.32
CA ARG A 137 11.80 -17.76 5.06
C ARG A 137 12.38 -18.94 4.30
N GLU A 138 13.25 -19.70 4.92
CA GLU A 138 13.74 -20.98 4.37
C GLU A 138 12.60 -22.02 4.22
N THR A 139 11.47 -21.81 4.87
CA THR A 139 10.29 -22.70 4.88
C THR A 139 9.30 -22.49 3.74
N ASP A 140 9.49 -21.49 2.86
CA ASP A 140 8.57 -21.28 1.74
C ASP A 140 8.72 -22.35 0.67
N THR A 141 7.63 -23.07 0.39
CA THR A 141 7.58 -24.08 -0.68
C THR A 141 7.96 -23.46 -2.03
N PHE A 142 8.69 -24.23 -2.85
CA PHE A 142 9.14 -23.82 -4.18
C PHE A 142 8.02 -23.17 -5.02
N PHE A 143 6.79 -23.68 -4.91
CA PHE A 143 5.63 -23.15 -5.62
C PHE A 143 5.23 -21.74 -5.14
N LYS A 144 5.21 -21.49 -3.82
CA LYS A 144 4.92 -20.16 -3.25
C LYS A 144 5.97 -19.13 -3.66
N ARG A 145 7.23 -19.54 -3.66
CA ARG A 145 8.35 -18.69 -4.06
C ARG A 145 8.28 -18.35 -5.54
N PHE A 146 8.05 -19.35 -6.43
CA PHE A 146 7.93 -19.14 -7.87
C PHE A 146 6.73 -18.22 -8.21
N THR A 147 5.58 -18.41 -7.58
CA THR A 147 4.40 -17.56 -7.80
C THR A 147 4.64 -16.13 -7.32
N ALA A 148 5.28 -15.93 -6.15
CA ALA A 148 5.61 -14.60 -5.64
C ALA A 148 6.65 -13.89 -6.54
N GLU A 149 7.74 -14.56 -6.93
CA GLU A 149 8.74 -13.98 -7.84
C GLU A 149 8.17 -13.63 -9.21
N SER A 150 7.33 -14.52 -9.77
CA SER A 150 6.63 -14.28 -11.04
C SER A 150 5.69 -13.09 -10.94
N PHE A 151 4.98 -12.97 -9.83
CA PHE A 151 4.08 -11.86 -9.53
C PHE A 151 4.84 -10.51 -9.51
N TYR A 152 5.94 -10.41 -8.77
CA TYR A 152 6.75 -9.17 -8.75
C TYR A 152 7.39 -8.86 -10.11
N LYS A 153 7.80 -9.88 -10.88
CA LYS A 153 8.30 -9.69 -12.24
C LYS A 153 7.23 -9.13 -13.17
N ILE A 154 5.99 -9.62 -13.06
CA ILE A 154 4.85 -9.10 -13.82
C ILE A 154 4.54 -7.66 -13.40
N LEU A 155 4.50 -7.35 -12.10
CA LEU A 155 4.31 -6.00 -11.58
C LEU A 155 5.35 -5.02 -12.15
N ASN A 156 6.62 -5.37 -12.09
CA ASN A 156 7.70 -4.54 -12.64
C ASN A 156 7.63 -4.41 -14.17
N ALA A 157 7.34 -5.51 -14.89
CA ALA A 157 7.12 -5.48 -16.34
C ALA A 157 5.92 -4.60 -16.71
N MET A 158 4.89 -4.59 -15.88
CA MET A 158 3.70 -3.73 -16.03
C MET A 158 3.94 -2.29 -15.58
N GLY A 159 5.14 -1.95 -15.05
CA GLY A 159 5.56 -0.58 -14.75
C GLY A 159 5.29 -0.10 -13.33
N ALA A 160 4.96 -1.00 -12.41
CA ALA A 160 4.93 -0.70 -10.99
C ALA A 160 6.34 -0.93 -10.41
N GLU A 161 7.09 0.14 -10.16
CA GLU A 161 8.39 0.07 -9.50
C GLU A 161 8.18 -0.19 -8.00
N VAL A 162 8.01 -1.46 -7.64
CA VAL A 162 7.80 -1.87 -6.25
C VAL A 162 9.07 -2.51 -5.71
N VAL A 163 9.56 -2.05 -4.57
CA VAL A 163 10.68 -2.69 -3.87
C VAL A 163 10.27 -4.11 -3.48
N PHE A 164 11.09 -5.09 -3.87
CA PHE A 164 10.79 -6.51 -3.65
C PHE A 164 10.61 -6.82 -2.15
N ASN A 165 9.53 -7.51 -1.80
CA ASN A 165 9.26 -8.05 -0.45
C ASN A 165 9.22 -7.01 0.70
N HIS A 166 9.02 -5.69 0.39
CA HIS A 166 8.86 -4.70 1.44
C HIS A 166 7.44 -4.73 2.03
N ALA A 167 7.38 -4.50 3.34
CA ALA A 167 6.15 -4.34 4.11
C ALA A 167 5.71 -2.85 4.16
N ASP A 168 4.59 -2.57 4.84
CA ASP A 168 4.21 -1.21 5.21
C ASP A 168 5.05 -0.69 6.39
N TYR A 169 6.02 -1.49 6.85
CA TYR A 169 7.04 -1.14 7.81
C TYR A 169 8.12 -0.30 7.14
N ARG A 170 8.11 1.00 7.38
CA ARG A 170 9.05 1.94 6.76
C ARG A 170 9.25 3.19 7.59
N LEU A 171 10.49 3.74 7.53
CA LEU A 171 10.80 5.06 8.04
C LEU A 171 10.70 6.08 6.91
N MET A 172 10.10 7.23 7.20
CA MET A 172 10.08 8.40 6.30
C MET A 172 10.39 9.67 7.08
N SER A 173 11.25 10.54 6.50
CA SER A 173 11.54 11.85 7.07
C SER A 173 10.37 12.83 6.85
N ALA A 174 10.27 13.87 7.71
CA ALA A 174 9.26 14.93 7.56
C ALA A 174 9.34 15.56 6.15
N ARG A 175 10.54 15.75 5.61
CA ARG A 175 10.75 16.24 4.25
C ARG A 175 10.10 15.36 3.19
N VAL A 176 10.19 14.03 3.34
CA VAL A 176 9.50 13.07 2.45
C VAL A 176 8.00 13.19 2.60
N LEU A 177 7.51 13.32 3.84
CA LEU A 177 6.07 13.45 4.11
C LEU A 177 5.49 14.75 3.54
N GLU A 178 6.22 15.85 3.57
CA GLU A 178 5.82 17.11 2.96
C GLU A 178 5.61 16.98 1.44
N GLU A 179 6.57 16.36 0.74
CA GLU A 179 6.44 16.11 -0.69
C GLU A 179 5.37 15.05 -0.99
N PHE A 180 5.28 14.01 -0.14
CA PHE A 180 4.27 12.98 -0.28
C PHE A 180 2.83 13.50 -0.07
N ALA A 181 2.64 14.52 0.76
CA ALA A 181 1.36 15.19 0.96
C ALA A 181 0.81 15.86 -0.32
N ARG A 182 1.67 16.13 -1.31
CA ARG A 182 1.28 16.70 -2.61
C ARG A 182 0.64 15.67 -3.55
N PHE A 183 0.82 14.38 -3.26
CA PHE A 183 0.16 13.30 -3.99
C PHE A 183 -1.29 13.20 -3.51
N ARG A 184 -2.23 13.51 -4.39
CA ARG A 184 -3.66 13.62 -4.05
C ARG A 184 -4.50 12.44 -4.53
N GLU A 185 -3.86 11.38 -5.03
CA GLU A 185 -4.54 10.21 -5.55
C GLU A 185 -5.46 9.57 -4.49
N VAL A 186 -6.70 9.30 -4.89
CA VAL A 186 -7.68 8.58 -4.07
C VAL A 186 -7.41 7.07 -4.12
N ASN A 187 -6.87 6.60 -5.26
CA ASN A 187 -6.47 5.20 -5.45
C ASN A 187 -5.10 4.95 -4.81
N LEU A 188 -5.09 4.85 -3.48
CA LEU A 188 -3.86 4.70 -2.72
C LEU A 188 -3.21 3.32 -2.94
N PHE A 189 -1.94 3.36 -3.32
CA PHE A 189 -1.05 2.21 -3.26
C PHE A 189 0.30 2.68 -2.69
N LEU A 190 0.35 2.84 -1.37
CA LEU A 190 1.48 3.46 -0.66
C LEU A 190 2.83 2.80 -0.99
N ARG A 191 2.83 1.46 -1.19
CA ARG A 191 4.04 0.70 -1.54
C ARG A 191 4.65 1.12 -2.88
N GLY A 192 3.83 1.55 -3.81
CA GLY A 192 4.28 2.03 -5.12
C GLY A 192 4.47 3.54 -5.18
N MET A 193 3.76 4.31 -4.34
CA MET A 193 3.80 5.78 -4.36
C MET A 193 5.03 6.34 -3.64
N VAL A 194 5.44 5.76 -2.51
CA VAL A 194 6.60 6.24 -1.74
C VAL A 194 7.90 6.27 -2.57
N PRO A 195 8.24 5.25 -3.40
CA PRO A 195 9.40 5.32 -4.28
C PRO A 195 9.37 6.49 -5.28
N LEU A 196 8.17 6.95 -5.70
CA LEU A 196 8.02 8.06 -6.66
C LEU A 196 8.52 9.40 -6.12
N VAL A 197 8.62 9.55 -4.81
CA VAL A 197 9.16 10.79 -4.19
C VAL A 197 10.66 10.95 -4.49
N GLY A 198 11.38 9.86 -4.73
CA GLY A 198 12.74 9.87 -5.31
C GLY A 198 13.86 10.31 -4.37
N PHE A 199 13.63 10.40 -3.05
CA PHE A 199 14.69 10.73 -2.07
C PHE A 199 15.62 9.54 -1.80
N LYS A 200 16.79 9.84 -1.21
CA LYS A 200 17.78 8.82 -0.86
C LYS A 200 17.15 7.77 0.06
N SER A 201 17.18 6.52 -0.38
CA SER A 201 16.55 5.42 0.33
C SER A 201 17.50 4.23 0.53
N THR A 202 17.20 3.41 1.54
CA THR A 202 17.87 2.14 1.80
C THR A 202 16.90 1.11 2.33
N CYS A 203 17.36 -0.13 2.50
CA CYS A 203 16.57 -1.22 3.04
C CYS A 203 17.21 -1.77 4.32
N VAL A 204 16.38 -2.10 5.30
CA VAL A 204 16.74 -2.84 6.51
C VAL A 204 16.00 -4.16 6.48
N THR A 205 16.74 -5.27 6.57
CA THR A 205 16.15 -6.61 6.61
C THR A 205 15.77 -7.00 8.04
N TYR A 206 14.61 -7.64 8.21
CA TYR A 206 14.15 -8.12 9.51
C TYR A 206 13.45 -9.48 9.38
N GLU A 207 13.37 -10.20 10.50
CA GLU A 207 12.63 -11.47 10.58
C GLU A 207 11.17 -11.19 10.93
N ARG A 208 10.26 -11.96 10.33
CA ARG A 208 8.84 -11.89 10.64
C ARG A 208 8.47 -12.96 11.64
N HIS A 209 7.85 -12.55 12.74
CA HIS A 209 7.34 -13.45 13.77
C HIS A 209 5.91 -13.94 13.45
N GLU A 210 5.44 -14.91 14.23
CA GLU A 210 4.03 -15.31 14.20
C GLU A 210 3.18 -14.23 14.87
N ARG A 211 1.91 -14.13 14.48
CA ARG A 211 0.98 -13.18 15.12
C ARG A 211 0.84 -13.48 16.59
N ILE A 212 0.82 -12.43 17.40
CA ILE A 212 0.64 -12.54 18.86
C ILE A 212 -0.80 -12.95 19.17
N ALA A 213 -1.81 -12.48 18.39
CA ALA A 213 -3.22 -12.84 18.52
C ALA A 213 -3.97 -12.64 17.19
N GLY A 214 -5.13 -13.31 17.02
CA GLY A 214 -6.03 -13.19 15.88
C GLY A 214 -5.72 -14.14 14.71
N GLU A 215 -6.75 -14.48 13.91
CA GLU A 215 -6.63 -15.33 12.72
C GLU A 215 -6.52 -14.49 11.45
N SER A 216 -5.57 -14.86 10.59
CA SER A 216 -5.43 -14.22 9.27
C SER A 216 -6.10 -15.06 8.20
N HIS A 217 -7.23 -14.60 7.70
CA HIS A 217 -7.85 -15.15 6.50
C HIS A 217 -7.66 -14.17 5.32
N TYR A 218 -6.53 -14.32 4.60
CA TYR A 218 -6.34 -13.63 3.32
C TYR A 218 -6.55 -14.63 2.18
N PRO A 219 -7.77 -14.76 1.64
CA PRO A 219 -8.05 -15.65 0.53
C PRO A 219 -7.32 -15.19 -0.74
N LEU A 220 -6.98 -16.15 -1.61
CA LEU A 220 -6.24 -15.90 -2.85
C LEU A 220 -6.90 -14.84 -3.74
N SER A 221 -8.24 -14.77 -3.71
CA SER A 221 -9.03 -13.76 -4.43
C SER A 221 -8.71 -12.33 -3.99
N LYS A 222 -8.50 -12.08 -2.68
CA LYS A 222 -8.11 -10.75 -2.17
C LYS A 222 -6.67 -10.40 -2.57
N MET A 223 -5.76 -11.39 -2.62
CA MET A 223 -4.40 -11.15 -3.11
C MET A 223 -4.37 -10.76 -4.58
N LEU A 224 -5.16 -11.44 -5.42
CA LEU A 224 -5.28 -11.12 -6.85
C LEU A 224 -5.93 -9.75 -7.07
N ALA A 225 -6.97 -9.42 -6.31
CA ALA A 225 -7.61 -8.11 -6.36
C ALA A 225 -6.61 -7.00 -6.00
N LEU A 226 -5.87 -7.15 -4.89
CA LEU A 226 -4.83 -6.18 -4.48
C LEU A 226 -3.75 -6.01 -5.55
N ALA A 227 -3.37 -7.10 -6.21
CA ALA A 227 -2.43 -7.09 -7.31
C ALA A 227 -2.94 -6.30 -8.52
N PHE A 228 -4.16 -6.57 -8.91
CA PHE A 228 -4.82 -5.89 -10.03
C PHE A 228 -5.00 -4.39 -9.73
N ASP A 229 -5.42 -4.07 -8.51
CA ASP A 229 -5.53 -2.70 -8.03
C ASP A 229 -4.19 -1.97 -8.07
N GLY A 230 -3.11 -2.61 -7.62
CA GLY A 230 -1.77 -2.04 -7.67
C GLY A 230 -1.30 -1.76 -9.10
N ILE A 231 -1.49 -2.71 -10.03
CA ILE A 231 -1.12 -2.55 -11.44
C ILE A 231 -1.91 -1.40 -12.08
N THR A 232 -3.23 -1.39 -11.93
CA THR A 232 -4.11 -0.41 -12.57
C THR A 232 -4.04 0.98 -11.94
N SER A 233 -3.57 1.09 -10.69
CA SER A 233 -3.32 2.39 -10.03
C SER A 233 -2.01 3.04 -10.46
N LEU A 234 -0.97 2.25 -10.74
CA LEU A 234 0.37 2.77 -11.04
C LEU A 234 0.74 2.75 -12.52
N SER A 235 0.00 2.04 -13.37
CA SER A 235 0.44 1.79 -14.74
C SER A 235 -0.70 1.83 -15.75
N ILE A 236 -0.41 2.44 -16.90
CA ILE A 236 -1.29 2.43 -18.09
C ILE A 236 -0.92 1.29 -19.06
N LYS A 237 0.09 0.46 -18.74
CA LYS A 237 0.53 -0.63 -19.62
C LYS A 237 -0.57 -1.66 -19.92
N PRO A 238 -1.49 -2.03 -19.01
CA PRO A 238 -2.61 -2.90 -19.33
C PRO A 238 -3.45 -2.39 -20.48
N ILE A 239 -3.75 -1.08 -20.52
CA ILE A 239 -4.50 -0.48 -21.64
C ILE A 239 -3.69 -0.57 -22.95
N ARG A 240 -2.40 -0.26 -22.91
CA ARG A 240 -1.52 -0.38 -24.10
C ARG A 240 -1.43 -1.81 -24.61
N PHE A 241 -1.37 -2.79 -23.70
CA PHE A 241 -1.36 -4.21 -24.08
C PHE A 241 -2.67 -4.59 -24.78
N ILE A 242 -3.83 -4.17 -24.24
CA ILE A 242 -5.15 -4.39 -24.85
C ILE A 242 -5.23 -3.75 -26.24
N THR A 243 -4.74 -2.51 -26.37
CA THR A 243 -4.71 -1.80 -27.66
C THR A 243 -3.85 -2.57 -28.66
N GLY A 244 -2.63 -2.98 -28.28
CA GLY A 244 -1.74 -3.76 -29.14
C GLY A 244 -2.33 -5.11 -29.55
N PHE A 245 -2.98 -5.82 -28.62
CA PHE A 245 -3.69 -7.07 -28.89
C PHE A 245 -4.88 -6.84 -29.83
N GLY A 246 -5.65 -5.76 -29.63
CA GLY A 246 -6.76 -5.39 -30.52
C GLY A 246 -6.26 -5.13 -31.94
N VAL A 247 -5.17 -4.40 -32.13
CA VAL A 247 -4.55 -4.16 -33.44
C VAL A 247 -4.11 -5.50 -34.08
N PHE A 248 -3.49 -6.38 -33.31
CA PHE A 248 -3.11 -7.73 -33.81
C PHE A 248 -4.31 -8.53 -34.28
N VAL A 249 -5.38 -8.60 -33.49
CA VAL A 249 -6.63 -9.29 -33.84
C VAL A 249 -7.25 -8.67 -35.10
N ALA A 250 -7.27 -7.34 -35.22
CA ALA A 250 -7.80 -6.65 -36.38
C ALA A 250 -7.01 -6.98 -37.67
N LEU A 251 -5.66 -7.05 -37.59
CA LEU A 251 -4.82 -7.46 -38.73
C LEU A 251 -5.09 -8.91 -39.16
N VAL A 252 -5.16 -9.84 -38.20
CA VAL A 252 -5.48 -11.24 -38.47
C VAL A 252 -6.89 -11.37 -39.08
N SER A 253 -7.86 -10.64 -38.55
CA SER A 253 -9.23 -10.61 -39.10
C SER A 253 -9.28 -10.06 -40.51
N PHE A 254 -8.50 -9.01 -40.79
CA PHE A 254 -8.43 -8.41 -42.13
C PHE A 254 -7.87 -9.42 -43.16
N ILE A 255 -6.81 -10.17 -42.79
CA ILE A 255 -6.28 -11.25 -43.64
C ILE A 255 -7.34 -12.33 -43.88
N GLY A 256 -8.09 -12.70 -42.83
CA GLY A 256 -9.19 -13.66 -42.93
C GLY A 256 -10.31 -13.20 -43.87
N VAL A 257 -10.66 -11.91 -43.83
CA VAL A 257 -11.65 -11.31 -44.73
C VAL A 257 -11.17 -11.36 -46.18
N LEU A 258 -9.89 -10.99 -46.44
CA LEU A 258 -9.32 -11.06 -47.80
C LEU A 258 -9.36 -12.49 -48.32
N TRP A 259 -8.98 -13.47 -47.54
CA TRP A 259 -9.04 -14.89 -47.92
C TRP A 259 -10.49 -15.30 -48.22
N ALA A 260 -11.45 -15.00 -47.35
CA ALA A 260 -12.84 -15.33 -47.56
C ALA A 260 -13.43 -14.73 -48.87
N VAL A 261 -13.04 -13.51 -49.20
CA VAL A 261 -13.44 -12.85 -50.46
C VAL A 261 -12.82 -13.55 -51.69
N ILE A 262 -11.56 -13.96 -51.59
CA ILE A 262 -10.90 -14.72 -52.69
C ILE A 262 -11.59 -16.09 -52.92
N GLU A 263 -11.84 -16.83 -51.82
CA GLU A 263 -12.53 -18.13 -51.91
C GLU A 263 -13.95 -17.99 -52.48
N ALA A 264 -14.68 -16.95 -52.07
CA ALA A 264 -16.01 -16.65 -52.62
C ALA A 264 -15.96 -16.34 -54.13
N ALA A 265 -14.97 -15.58 -54.57
CA ALA A 265 -14.76 -15.24 -56.00
C ALA A 265 -14.37 -16.46 -56.83
N LEU A 266 -13.71 -17.47 -56.24
CA LEU A 266 -13.34 -18.72 -56.88
C LEU A 266 -14.46 -19.78 -56.86
N GLY A 267 -15.63 -19.48 -56.27
CA GLY A 267 -16.74 -20.41 -56.16
C GLY A 267 -16.56 -21.56 -55.15
N LEU A 268 -15.57 -21.48 -54.31
CA LEU A 268 -15.21 -22.48 -53.28
C LEU A 268 -15.89 -22.16 -51.93
N THR A 269 -17.22 -21.97 -51.93
CA THR A 269 -17.97 -21.67 -50.69
C THR A 269 -18.11 -22.89 -49.81
N VAL A 270 -17.61 -22.78 -48.55
CA VAL A 270 -17.72 -23.83 -47.53
C VAL A 270 -18.93 -23.59 -46.63
N SER A 271 -19.65 -24.66 -46.28
CA SER A 271 -20.71 -24.60 -45.25
C SER A 271 -20.07 -24.34 -43.89
N GLY A 272 -20.13 -23.10 -43.39
CA GLY A 272 -19.35 -22.66 -42.24
C GLY A 272 -20.13 -22.04 -41.07
N TRP A 273 -21.43 -22.40 -40.85
CA TRP A 273 -22.23 -21.79 -39.80
C TRP A 273 -21.60 -21.94 -38.40
N ALA A 274 -21.11 -23.13 -38.06
CA ALA A 274 -20.51 -23.43 -36.77
C ALA A 274 -19.18 -22.65 -36.55
N SER A 275 -18.31 -22.55 -37.55
CA SER A 275 -17.07 -21.79 -37.47
C SER A 275 -17.30 -20.30 -37.36
N MET A 276 -18.27 -19.76 -38.11
CA MET A 276 -18.63 -18.33 -38.04
C MET A 276 -19.16 -17.99 -36.65
N THR A 277 -20.07 -18.78 -36.09
CA THR A 277 -20.61 -18.58 -34.74
C THR A 277 -19.49 -18.63 -33.68
N SER A 278 -18.58 -19.60 -33.79
CA SER A 278 -17.44 -19.72 -32.84
C SER A 278 -16.53 -18.50 -32.89
N ILE A 279 -16.20 -18.00 -34.09
CA ILE A 279 -15.35 -16.77 -34.24
C ILE A 279 -16.06 -15.56 -33.67
N ILE A 280 -17.35 -15.37 -33.93
CA ILE A 280 -18.14 -14.26 -33.41
C ILE A 280 -18.19 -14.31 -31.88
N CYS A 281 -18.47 -15.46 -31.28
CA CYS A 281 -18.49 -15.62 -29.83
C CYS A 281 -17.12 -15.34 -29.19
N PHE A 282 -16.03 -15.84 -29.80
CA PHE A 282 -14.69 -15.61 -29.31
C PHE A 282 -14.32 -14.12 -29.36
N VAL A 283 -14.53 -13.45 -30.49
CA VAL A 283 -14.24 -12.02 -30.65
C VAL A 283 -15.09 -11.18 -29.71
N SER A 284 -16.37 -11.50 -29.56
CA SER A 284 -17.27 -10.82 -28.62
C SER A 284 -16.79 -10.98 -27.17
N GLY A 285 -16.37 -12.18 -26.78
CA GLY A 285 -15.81 -12.43 -25.44
C GLY A 285 -14.56 -11.59 -25.17
N VAL A 286 -13.62 -11.54 -26.12
CA VAL A 286 -12.42 -10.71 -26.03
C VAL A 286 -12.78 -9.21 -25.93
N GLN A 287 -13.75 -8.74 -26.73
CA GLN A 287 -14.22 -7.34 -26.66
C GLN A 287 -14.79 -7.00 -25.29
N LEU A 288 -15.60 -7.88 -24.69
CA LEU A 288 -16.16 -7.65 -23.36
C LEU A 288 -15.07 -7.57 -22.27
N ILE A 289 -14.04 -8.41 -22.35
CA ILE A 289 -12.89 -8.34 -21.44
C ILE A 289 -12.16 -7.00 -21.61
N CYS A 290 -11.89 -6.58 -22.83
CA CYS A 290 -11.24 -5.30 -23.12
C CYS A 290 -12.05 -4.11 -22.58
N LEU A 291 -13.36 -4.11 -22.79
CA LEU A 291 -14.28 -3.10 -22.25
C LEU A 291 -14.29 -3.11 -20.72
N GLY A 292 -14.24 -4.29 -20.09
CA GLY A 292 -14.16 -4.43 -18.65
C GLY A 292 -12.91 -3.75 -18.07
N VAL A 293 -11.73 -3.98 -18.67
CA VAL A 293 -10.50 -3.33 -18.25
C VAL A 293 -10.55 -1.80 -18.45
N ILE A 294 -11.07 -1.33 -19.58
CA ILE A 294 -11.27 0.11 -19.83
C ILE A 294 -12.23 0.69 -18.77
N GLY A 295 -13.32 -0.02 -18.47
CA GLY A 295 -14.27 0.38 -17.44
C GLY A 295 -13.63 0.53 -16.06
N GLU A 296 -12.70 -0.34 -15.70
CA GLU A 296 -11.93 -0.22 -14.44
C GLU A 296 -11.14 1.10 -14.36
N TYR A 297 -10.42 1.47 -15.45
CA TYR A 297 -9.70 2.74 -15.49
C TYR A 297 -10.64 3.95 -15.47
N ILE A 298 -11.77 3.89 -16.17
CA ILE A 298 -12.80 4.93 -16.11
C ILE A 298 -13.34 5.06 -14.69
N GLY A 299 -13.59 3.94 -14.01
CA GLY A 299 -14.01 3.91 -12.61
C GLY A 299 -13.01 4.60 -11.69
N LYS A 300 -11.70 4.35 -11.86
CA LYS A 300 -10.64 5.02 -11.10
C LYS A 300 -10.58 6.53 -11.40
N ILE A 301 -10.64 6.93 -12.66
CA ILE A 301 -10.70 8.36 -13.05
C ILE A 301 -11.92 9.04 -12.43
N TYR A 302 -13.07 8.37 -12.41
CA TYR A 302 -14.28 8.89 -11.79
C TYR A 302 -14.13 9.12 -10.27
N LEU A 303 -13.42 8.23 -9.56
CA LEU A 303 -13.12 8.41 -8.15
C LEU A 303 -12.18 9.60 -7.93
N GLU A 304 -11.13 9.71 -8.75
CA GLU A 304 -10.17 10.83 -8.70
C GLU A 304 -10.84 12.18 -8.99
N SER A 305 -11.73 12.24 -9.97
CA SER A 305 -12.42 13.48 -10.36
C SER A 305 -13.35 14.06 -9.28
N LYS A 306 -13.72 13.25 -8.29
CA LYS A 306 -14.58 13.69 -7.19
C LYS A 306 -13.84 14.46 -6.09
N HIS A 307 -12.52 14.38 -6.03
CA HIS A 307 -11.68 15.02 -5.01
C HIS A 307 -12.19 14.82 -3.58
N ARG A 308 -12.70 13.63 -3.26
CA ARG A 308 -13.20 13.33 -1.92
C ARG A 308 -12.04 13.14 -0.94
N PRO A 309 -12.18 13.62 0.32
CA PRO A 309 -11.13 13.41 1.31
C PRO A 309 -10.86 11.91 1.51
N ARG A 310 -9.58 11.56 1.52
CA ARG A 310 -9.10 10.17 1.68
C ARG A 310 -9.42 9.62 3.07
N TYR A 311 -9.37 10.49 4.08
CA TYR A 311 -9.74 10.20 5.46
C TYR A 311 -10.42 11.42 6.10
N ILE A 312 -11.12 11.22 7.19
CA ILE A 312 -11.73 12.27 8.00
C ILE A 312 -11.50 11.86 9.45
N ILE A 313 -10.81 12.70 10.21
CA ILE A 313 -10.58 12.49 11.64
C ILE A 313 -11.79 13.01 12.39
N SER A 314 -12.41 12.17 13.23
CA SER A 314 -13.53 12.53 14.11
C SER A 314 -13.09 12.94 15.49
N ASP A 315 -12.03 12.29 16.01
CA ASP A 315 -11.55 12.47 17.37
C ASP A 315 -10.04 12.33 17.45
N ALA A 316 -9.44 12.97 18.46
CA ALA A 316 -8.04 12.81 18.82
C ALA A 316 -7.87 12.78 20.33
N THR A 317 -6.84 12.13 20.82
CA THR A 317 -6.50 12.16 22.25
C THR A 317 -5.97 13.54 22.65
N PRO A 318 -6.22 14.01 23.90
CA PRO A 318 -5.85 15.37 24.34
C PRO A 318 -4.36 15.68 24.16
N ASN A 319 -3.48 14.72 24.35
CA ASN A 319 -2.05 14.86 24.23
C ASN A 319 -1.53 14.87 22.76
N PHE A 320 -2.38 14.52 21.79
CA PHE A 320 -2.08 14.74 20.37
C PHE A 320 -2.23 16.21 19.98
N GLY A 321 -3.12 16.94 20.65
CA GLY A 321 -3.44 18.37 20.41
C GLY A 321 -4.43 18.55 19.26
N GLU A 322 -4.67 19.82 18.89
CA GLU A 322 -5.63 20.16 17.83
C GLU A 322 -5.22 19.59 16.47
N ILE A 323 -6.19 19.02 15.79
CA ILE A 323 -6.06 18.61 14.39
C ILE A 323 -6.08 19.89 13.56
N LYS A 324 -4.98 20.15 12.85
CA LYS A 324 -4.98 21.27 11.91
C LYS A 324 -5.86 20.89 10.73
N GLU A 325 -6.92 21.63 10.49
CA GLU A 325 -7.63 21.62 9.22
C GLU A 325 -6.66 22.17 8.15
N ASP A 326 -5.73 21.34 7.69
CA ASP A 326 -4.96 21.67 6.51
C ASP A 326 -5.93 21.74 5.33
N ALA A 327 -5.98 22.90 4.68
CA ALA A 327 -6.80 23.18 3.52
C ALA A 327 -6.74 22.02 2.53
N GLN A 328 -7.90 21.42 2.30
CA GLN A 328 -8.17 20.35 1.35
C GLN A 328 -7.81 20.75 -0.09
#